data_be2c1fc47f64ebcf3d386fda304e4665
#
_entry.id   be2c1fc47f64ebcf3d386fda304e4665
#
_cell.length_a   1.000
_cell.length_b   1.000
_cell.length_c   1.000
_cell.angle_alpha   90.00
_cell.angle_beta   90.00
_cell.angle_gamma   90.00
#
_symmetry.space_group_name_H-M   'P 1'
#
loop_
_entity.id
_entity.type
_entity.pdbx_description
1 polymer ?
#
loop_
_entity_poly.entity_id
_entity_poly.type
_entity_poly.pdbx_seq_one_letter_code
_entity_poly.pdbx_strand_id
1 'polypeptide(L)'
;MAVKKERLDVLLVEKGICTSRERAKTSIMAGLVYVDGQKVDKVGEKVSVEADIVYRGEKMPYVSRGGFKLEKAMKEFNIDLTDAVCMDIGASTGGFTDCMLQNHAKKVFSVDVGYGQFAWKLRTDERVVCMERTNIRYVTPEDIGEKLDFASIDVSFISLRTIMPAVKELLKDDGCVVALIKPQFEAGKDKVGKKGVVRDKSVHKEVVTNIVNFLIDNELTVLGLSFS
;
A
#
# COMPACT_ATOMS: atom_id res chain seq x y z
N MET A 1 -18.23 -22.57 -35.64
CA MET A 1 -17.21 -21.50 -35.45
C MET A 1 -16.19 -21.97 -34.45
N ALA A 2 -14.90 -21.71 -34.64
CA ALA A 2 -13.87 -22.10 -33.67
C ALA A 2 -14.02 -21.24 -32.41
N VAL A 3 -14.15 -21.89 -31.26
CA VAL A 3 -14.24 -21.17 -29.96
C VAL A 3 -12.92 -20.45 -29.71
N LYS A 4 -12.97 -19.15 -29.51
CA LYS A 4 -11.78 -18.33 -29.21
C LYS A 4 -11.19 -18.80 -27.89
N LYS A 5 -9.90 -19.14 -27.90
CA LYS A 5 -9.16 -19.57 -26.70
C LYS A 5 -8.13 -18.51 -26.31
N GLU A 6 -8.00 -18.24 -25.03
CA GLU A 6 -7.03 -17.34 -24.45
C GLU A 6 -6.31 -17.99 -23.28
N ARG A 7 -5.14 -17.49 -22.91
CA ARG A 7 -4.38 -17.96 -21.74
C ARG A 7 -5.14 -17.68 -20.45
N LEU A 8 -5.21 -18.66 -19.57
CA LEU A 8 -5.95 -18.55 -18.31
C LEU A 8 -5.43 -17.41 -17.43
N ASP A 9 -4.09 -17.19 -17.37
CA ASP A 9 -3.49 -16.08 -16.60
C ASP A 9 -3.88 -14.70 -17.14
N VAL A 10 -4.16 -14.58 -18.43
CA VAL A 10 -4.66 -13.36 -19.07
C VAL A 10 -6.15 -13.17 -18.79
N LEU A 11 -6.95 -14.21 -18.99
CA LEU A 11 -8.41 -14.17 -18.76
C LEU A 11 -8.78 -13.84 -17.31
N LEU A 12 -8.02 -14.35 -16.34
CA LEU A 12 -8.23 -14.02 -14.93
C LEU A 12 -8.08 -12.52 -14.63
N VAL A 13 -7.20 -11.83 -15.35
CA VAL A 13 -7.03 -10.38 -15.22
C VAL A 13 -8.09 -9.63 -16.01
N GLU A 14 -8.35 -10.01 -17.25
CA GLU A 14 -9.38 -9.38 -18.11
C GLU A 14 -10.79 -9.47 -17.49
N LYS A 15 -11.11 -10.61 -16.86
CA LYS A 15 -12.37 -10.81 -16.13
C LYS A 15 -12.39 -10.15 -14.72
N GLY A 16 -11.32 -9.45 -14.30
CA GLY A 16 -11.23 -8.79 -13.00
C GLY A 16 -11.16 -9.76 -11.81
N ILE A 17 -10.89 -11.05 -12.05
CA ILE A 17 -10.77 -12.08 -11.00
C ILE A 17 -9.45 -11.93 -10.24
N CYS A 18 -8.37 -11.58 -10.94
CA CYS A 18 -7.07 -11.29 -10.37
C CYS A 18 -6.62 -9.88 -10.72
N THR A 19 -5.92 -9.22 -9.82
CA THR A 19 -5.43 -7.84 -9.98
C THR A 19 -4.20 -7.73 -10.89
N SER A 20 -3.49 -8.82 -11.13
CA SER A 20 -2.33 -8.88 -12.01
C SER A 20 -2.06 -10.29 -12.54
N ARG A 21 -1.30 -10.39 -13.65
CA ARG A 21 -0.90 -11.68 -14.22
C ARG A 21 -0.03 -12.50 -13.26
N GLU A 22 0.82 -11.88 -12.47
CA GLU A 22 1.64 -12.58 -11.47
C GLU A 22 0.75 -13.20 -10.38
N ARG A 23 -0.28 -12.46 -9.93
CA ARG A 23 -1.27 -13.00 -8.99
C ARG A 23 -2.05 -14.15 -9.61
N ALA A 24 -2.47 -14.02 -10.87
CA ALA A 24 -3.15 -15.09 -11.60
C ALA A 24 -2.29 -16.35 -11.68
N LYS A 25 -1.02 -16.25 -12.05
CA LYS A 25 -0.08 -17.37 -12.10
C LYS A 25 0.07 -18.07 -10.74
N THR A 26 0.29 -17.29 -9.66
CA THR A 26 0.39 -17.82 -8.31
C THR A 26 -0.88 -18.55 -7.89
N SER A 27 -2.03 -18.01 -8.21
CA SER A 27 -3.35 -18.60 -7.90
C SER A 27 -3.60 -19.91 -8.67
N ILE A 28 -3.21 -19.95 -9.95
CA ILE A 28 -3.29 -21.17 -10.76
C ILE A 28 -2.37 -22.26 -10.18
N MET A 29 -1.10 -21.94 -9.91
CA MET A 29 -0.13 -22.89 -9.32
C MET A 29 -0.58 -23.37 -7.93
N ALA A 30 -1.24 -22.54 -7.16
CA ALA A 30 -1.83 -22.92 -5.86
C ALA A 30 -3.10 -23.78 -6.01
N GLY A 31 -3.59 -24.02 -7.25
CA GLY A 31 -4.78 -24.82 -7.53
C GLY A 31 -6.07 -24.17 -7.04
N LEU A 32 -6.14 -22.86 -7.01
CA LEU A 32 -7.31 -22.09 -6.60
C LEU A 32 -8.24 -21.76 -7.76
N VAL A 33 -7.88 -22.13 -9.00
CA VAL A 33 -8.64 -21.82 -10.22
C VAL A 33 -9.24 -23.08 -10.79
N TYR A 34 -10.54 -23.03 -11.09
CA TYR A 34 -11.29 -24.10 -11.72
C TYR A 34 -11.90 -23.56 -13.02
N VAL A 35 -11.84 -24.35 -14.08
CA VAL A 35 -12.41 -24.05 -15.39
C VAL A 35 -13.37 -25.18 -15.75
N ASP A 36 -14.61 -24.85 -16.03
CA ASP A 36 -15.69 -25.80 -16.30
C ASP A 36 -15.75 -26.94 -15.26
N GLY A 37 -15.58 -26.57 -13.97
CA GLY A 37 -15.60 -27.46 -12.84
C GLY A 37 -14.30 -28.25 -12.60
N GLN A 38 -13.30 -28.17 -13.47
CA GLN A 38 -12.03 -28.87 -13.33
C GLN A 38 -10.93 -27.94 -12.81
N LYS A 39 -10.15 -28.43 -11.84
CA LYS A 39 -8.99 -27.71 -11.31
C LYS A 39 -7.91 -27.57 -12.39
N VAL A 40 -7.40 -26.35 -12.58
CA VAL A 40 -6.29 -26.06 -13.48
C VAL A 40 -5.09 -25.59 -12.68
N ASP A 41 -3.94 -26.18 -12.92
CA ASP A 41 -2.66 -25.86 -12.24
C ASP A 41 -1.55 -25.40 -13.21
N LYS A 42 -1.81 -25.46 -14.52
CA LYS A 42 -0.86 -25.03 -15.56
C LYS A 42 -1.10 -23.57 -15.95
N VAL A 43 -0.14 -22.72 -15.60
CA VAL A 43 -0.19 -21.25 -15.82
C VAL A 43 -0.46 -20.84 -17.27
N GLY A 44 0.12 -21.59 -18.22
CA GLY A 44 0.02 -21.27 -19.65
C GLY A 44 -1.18 -21.90 -20.37
N GLU A 45 -2.07 -22.59 -19.66
CA GLU A 45 -3.21 -23.30 -20.28
C GLU A 45 -4.12 -22.33 -21.04
N LYS A 46 -4.50 -22.73 -22.24
CA LYS A 46 -5.46 -22.00 -23.08
C LYS A 46 -6.86 -22.56 -22.88
N VAL A 47 -7.74 -21.72 -22.38
CA VAL A 47 -9.14 -22.10 -22.14
C VAL A 47 -10.07 -21.26 -23.03
N SER A 48 -11.31 -21.68 -23.20
CA SER A 48 -12.30 -20.87 -23.90
C SER A 48 -12.49 -19.52 -23.18
N VAL A 49 -12.65 -18.42 -23.94
CA VAL A 49 -13.00 -17.12 -23.36
C VAL A 49 -14.38 -17.14 -22.68
N GLU A 50 -15.25 -18.08 -23.09
CA GLU A 50 -16.60 -18.29 -22.56
C GLU A 50 -16.65 -19.34 -21.44
N ALA A 51 -15.51 -19.96 -21.09
CA ALA A 51 -15.46 -20.98 -20.04
C ALA A 51 -15.94 -20.41 -18.68
N ASP A 52 -16.62 -21.28 -17.91
CA ASP A 52 -16.94 -20.96 -16.52
C ASP A 52 -15.70 -21.03 -15.66
N ILE A 53 -15.25 -19.87 -15.16
CA ILE A 53 -14.03 -19.75 -14.34
C ILE A 53 -14.43 -19.47 -12.90
N VAL A 54 -14.18 -20.44 -12.03
CA VAL A 54 -14.40 -20.33 -10.58
C VAL A 54 -13.07 -20.14 -9.87
N TYR A 55 -12.94 -19.03 -9.13
CA TYR A 55 -11.80 -18.76 -8.27
C TYR A 55 -12.15 -19.07 -6.81
N ARG A 56 -11.44 -20.02 -6.21
CA ARG A 56 -11.63 -20.46 -4.81
C ARG A 56 -10.61 -19.88 -3.83
N GLY A 57 -9.83 -18.87 -4.25
CA GLY A 57 -8.96 -18.14 -3.36
C GLY A 57 -9.67 -16.98 -2.67
N GLU A 58 -9.06 -16.46 -1.61
CA GLU A 58 -9.54 -15.23 -1.00
C GLU A 58 -9.41 -14.07 -1.99
N LYS A 59 -10.51 -13.36 -2.24
CA LYS A 59 -10.47 -12.12 -3.02
C LYS A 59 -9.66 -11.10 -2.23
N MET A 60 -8.60 -10.59 -2.85
CA MET A 60 -7.87 -9.46 -2.29
C MET A 60 -8.79 -8.22 -2.32
N PRO A 61 -9.17 -7.67 -1.18
CA PRO A 61 -10.01 -6.47 -1.16
C PRO A 61 -9.30 -5.24 -1.73
N TYR A 62 -7.97 -5.22 -1.65
CA TYR A 62 -7.13 -4.11 -2.08
C TYR A 62 -6.25 -4.48 -3.29
N VAL A 63 -5.75 -3.48 -4.02
CA VAL A 63 -4.82 -3.68 -5.16
C VAL A 63 -3.51 -4.37 -4.76
N SER A 64 -3.15 -4.30 -3.47
CA SER A 64 -1.99 -5.01 -2.92
C SER A 64 -2.19 -5.36 -1.45
N ARG A 65 -1.36 -6.29 -0.93
CA ARG A 65 -1.33 -6.69 0.48
C ARG A 65 -1.03 -5.52 1.45
N GLY A 66 -0.47 -4.44 0.93
CA GLY A 66 -0.23 -3.21 1.71
C GLY A 66 -1.49 -2.70 2.40
N GLY A 67 -2.64 -2.73 1.71
CA GLY A 67 -3.91 -2.24 2.25
C GLY A 67 -4.29 -2.84 3.61
N PHE A 68 -3.96 -4.12 3.85
CA PHE A 68 -4.22 -4.76 5.15
C PHE A 68 -3.45 -4.14 6.32
N LYS A 69 -2.26 -3.56 6.07
CA LYS A 69 -1.50 -2.89 7.13
C LYS A 69 -2.22 -1.63 7.60
N LEU A 70 -2.72 -0.83 6.66
CA LEU A 70 -3.48 0.37 6.98
C LEU A 70 -4.83 0.01 7.60
N GLU A 71 -5.55 -0.98 7.05
CA GLU A 71 -6.81 -1.48 7.61
C GLU A 71 -6.65 -1.90 9.07
N LYS A 72 -5.56 -2.62 9.39
CA LYS A 72 -5.26 -3.00 10.77
C LYS A 72 -5.05 -1.78 11.66
N ALA A 73 -4.25 -0.81 11.22
CA ALA A 73 -4.00 0.40 11.98
C ALA A 73 -5.29 1.19 12.22
N MET A 74 -6.13 1.34 11.19
CA MET A 74 -7.42 2.03 11.32
C MET A 74 -8.34 1.37 12.34
N LYS A 75 -8.43 0.04 12.34
CA LYS A 75 -9.21 -0.72 13.31
C LYS A 75 -8.65 -0.59 14.73
N GLU A 76 -7.33 -0.70 14.88
CA GLU A 76 -6.67 -0.72 16.18
C GLU A 76 -6.67 0.65 16.87
N PHE A 77 -6.52 1.72 16.08
CA PHE A 77 -6.49 3.09 16.59
C PHE A 77 -7.79 3.85 16.37
N ASN A 78 -8.85 3.16 15.90
CA ASN A 78 -10.19 3.72 15.67
C ASN A 78 -10.15 4.97 14.79
N ILE A 79 -9.46 4.90 13.64
CA ILE A 79 -9.30 5.99 12.69
C ILE A 79 -10.47 5.98 11.71
N ASP A 80 -11.21 7.09 11.62
CA ASP A 80 -12.24 7.33 10.62
C ASP A 80 -11.70 8.26 9.52
N LEU A 81 -11.86 7.85 8.26
CA LEU A 81 -11.43 8.62 7.09
C LEU A 81 -12.60 9.17 6.27
N THR A 82 -13.83 9.10 6.80
CA THR A 82 -15.01 9.61 6.11
C THR A 82 -14.84 11.11 5.79
N ASP A 83 -14.98 11.46 4.50
CA ASP A 83 -14.81 12.81 3.96
C ASP A 83 -13.41 13.43 4.15
N ALA A 84 -12.42 12.64 4.59
CA ALA A 84 -11.05 13.09 4.86
C ALA A 84 -10.26 13.33 3.55
N VAL A 85 -9.42 14.37 3.58
CA VAL A 85 -8.35 14.60 2.61
C VAL A 85 -7.09 13.91 3.09
N CYS A 86 -6.63 12.92 2.33
CA CYS A 86 -5.59 12.00 2.74
C CYS A 86 -4.35 12.08 1.85
N MET A 87 -3.20 11.61 2.37
CA MET A 87 -2.00 11.38 1.57
C MET A 87 -1.42 10.00 1.84
N ASP A 88 -1.09 9.27 0.76
CA ASP A 88 -0.37 7.98 0.78
C ASP A 88 1.08 8.22 0.36
N ILE A 89 2.01 8.16 1.32
CA ILE A 89 3.43 8.43 1.12
C ILE A 89 4.19 7.12 0.99
N GLY A 90 4.72 6.87 -0.22
CA GLY A 90 5.24 5.57 -0.62
C GLY A 90 4.13 4.68 -1.20
N ALA A 91 3.30 5.26 -2.05
CA ALA A 91 2.07 4.64 -2.55
C ALA A 91 2.32 3.33 -3.33
N SER A 92 3.46 3.19 -4.02
CA SER A 92 3.83 1.99 -4.78
C SER A 92 2.69 1.54 -5.71
N THR A 93 2.08 0.38 -5.46
CA THR A 93 0.91 -0.11 -6.21
C THR A 93 -0.42 0.52 -5.80
N GLY A 94 -0.46 1.29 -4.72
CA GLY A 94 -1.66 1.98 -4.22
C GLY A 94 -2.47 1.19 -3.18
N GLY A 95 -1.83 0.27 -2.44
CA GLY A 95 -2.54 -0.54 -1.44
C GLY A 95 -3.17 0.30 -0.33
N PHE A 96 -2.46 1.30 0.18
CA PHE A 96 -2.97 2.21 1.20
C PHE A 96 -3.99 3.18 0.62
N THR A 97 -3.74 3.71 -0.57
CA THR A 97 -4.70 4.53 -1.32
C THR A 97 -6.04 3.83 -1.49
N ASP A 98 -6.02 2.56 -1.95
CA ASP A 98 -7.23 1.75 -2.13
C ASP A 98 -7.97 1.52 -0.79
N CYS A 99 -7.22 1.30 0.29
CA CYS A 99 -7.79 1.18 1.64
C CYS A 99 -8.47 2.48 2.08
N MET A 100 -7.83 3.64 1.88
CA MET A 100 -8.42 4.95 2.21
C MET A 100 -9.72 5.21 1.44
N LEU A 101 -9.71 4.95 0.12
CA LEU A 101 -10.89 5.15 -0.74
C LEU A 101 -12.06 4.25 -0.36
N GLN A 102 -11.79 2.99 0.02
CA GLN A 102 -12.81 2.05 0.50
C GLN A 102 -13.34 2.42 1.89
N ASN A 103 -12.59 3.21 2.65
CA ASN A 103 -13.01 3.78 3.93
C ASN A 103 -13.45 5.26 3.79
N HIS A 104 -14.02 5.59 2.62
CA HIS A 104 -14.74 6.83 2.34
C HIS A 104 -13.89 8.11 2.35
N ALA A 105 -12.57 8.01 2.15
CA ALA A 105 -11.74 9.20 1.95
C ALA A 105 -12.27 10.03 0.77
N LYS A 106 -12.39 11.34 0.98
CA LYS A 106 -12.86 12.29 -0.02
C LYS A 106 -11.85 12.47 -1.15
N LYS A 107 -10.56 12.49 -0.81
CA LYS A 107 -9.47 12.69 -1.75
C LYS A 107 -8.18 12.07 -1.21
N VAL A 108 -7.37 11.49 -2.10
CA VAL A 108 -6.09 10.89 -1.73
C VAL A 108 -4.99 11.37 -2.67
N PHE A 109 -3.98 12.04 -2.12
CA PHE A 109 -2.72 12.34 -2.80
C PHE A 109 -1.79 11.13 -2.67
N SER A 110 -1.48 10.46 -3.77
CA SER A 110 -0.65 9.23 -3.77
C SER A 110 0.75 9.57 -4.27
N VAL A 111 1.69 9.71 -3.33
CA VAL A 111 3.06 10.19 -3.57
C VAL A 111 4.03 9.02 -3.61
N ASP A 112 4.81 8.90 -4.69
CA ASP A 112 5.88 7.91 -4.79
C ASP A 112 7.05 8.44 -5.65
N VAL A 113 8.27 8.08 -5.29
CA VAL A 113 9.46 8.39 -6.08
C VAL A 113 9.57 7.52 -7.33
N GLY A 114 8.92 6.35 -7.32
CA GLY A 114 8.82 5.41 -8.43
C GLY A 114 7.87 5.88 -9.52
N TYR A 115 7.78 5.09 -10.58
CA TYR A 115 6.92 5.36 -11.72
C TYR A 115 6.37 4.08 -12.33
N GLY A 116 5.09 4.14 -12.77
CA GLY A 116 4.45 3.07 -13.54
C GLY A 116 4.02 1.84 -12.73
N GLN A 117 4.11 1.89 -11.38
CA GLN A 117 3.69 0.80 -10.51
C GLN A 117 2.25 0.97 -10.03
N PHE A 118 1.76 2.20 -9.97
CA PHE A 118 0.47 2.56 -9.41
C PHE A 118 -0.68 1.92 -10.21
N ALA A 119 -1.61 1.26 -9.52
CA ALA A 119 -2.68 0.50 -10.15
C ALA A 119 -3.58 1.37 -11.03
N TRP A 120 -3.88 0.91 -12.25
CA TRP A 120 -4.65 1.68 -13.23
C TRP A 120 -6.02 2.11 -12.71
N LYS A 121 -6.74 1.22 -12.00
CA LYS A 121 -8.06 1.56 -11.44
C LYS A 121 -8.02 2.74 -10.47
N LEU A 122 -6.91 2.92 -9.74
CA LEU A 122 -6.73 4.03 -8.81
C LEU A 122 -6.28 5.29 -9.54
N ARG A 123 -5.46 5.14 -10.57
CA ARG A 123 -5.01 6.24 -11.42
C ARG A 123 -6.18 6.94 -12.13
N THR A 124 -7.25 6.21 -12.42
CA THR A 124 -8.46 6.72 -13.09
C THR A 124 -9.59 7.09 -12.12
N ASP A 125 -9.43 6.92 -10.81
CA ASP A 125 -10.39 7.36 -9.81
C ASP A 125 -10.26 8.88 -9.61
N GLU A 126 -11.36 9.61 -9.79
CA GLU A 126 -11.40 11.08 -9.69
C GLU A 126 -11.00 11.65 -8.32
N ARG A 127 -11.07 10.82 -7.28
CA ARG A 127 -10.65 11.17 -5.92
C ARG A 127 -9.13 11.06 -5.72
N VAL A 128 -8.39 10.52 -6.68
CA VAL A 128 -6.95 10.25 -6.56
C VAL A 128 -6.14 11.25 -7.35
N VAL A 129 -5.19 11.88 -6.67
CA VAL A 129 -4.13 12.67 -7.29
C VAL A 129 -2.85 11.84 -7.29
N CYS A 130 -2.49 11.27 -8.45
CA CYS A 130 -1.32 10.42 -8.59
C CYS A 130 -0.05 11.27 -8.79
N MET A 131 0.84 11.26 -7.79
CA MET A 131 2.09 12.04 -7.77
C MET A 131 3.30 11.10 -7.84
N GLU A 132 3.50 10.43 -8.96
CA GLU A 132 4.69 9.62 -9.23
C GLU A 132 5.92 10.50 -9.52
N ARG A 133 7.13 9.93 -9.39
CA ARG A 133 8.42 10.64 -9.50
C ARG A 133 8.53 11.84 -8.56
N THR A 134 7.80 11.78 -7.45
CA THR A 134 7.69 12.88 -6.49
C THR A 134 8.33 12.47 -5.17
N ASN A 135 9.26 13.29 -4.69
CA ASN A 135 9.86 13.07 -3.39
C ASN A 135 9.15 13.95 -2.35
N ILE A 136 8.52 13.31 -1.38
CA ILE A 136 7.74 13.98 -0.33
C ILE A 136 8.49 15.09 0.40
N ARG A 137 9.81 15.01 0.51
CA ARG A 137 10.64 16.04 1.17
C ARG A 137 10.54 17.42 0.53
N TYR A 138 10.09 17.48 -0.72
CA TYR A 138 10.02 18.72 -1.50
C TYR A 138 8.57 19.08 -1.86
N VAL A 139 7.60 18.33 -1.38
CA VAL A 139 6.18 18.67 -1.55
C VAL A 139 5.82 19.74 -0.54
N THR A 140 5.24 20.82 -1.03
CA THR A 140 4.83 21.99 -0.23
C THR A 140 3.31 22.08 -0.12
N PRO A 141 2.77 22.87 0.83
CA PRO A 141 1.33 23.14 0.90
C PRO A 141 0.76 23.71 -0.41
N GLU A 142 1.54 24.48 -1.16
CA GLU A 142 1.14 25.07 -2.45
C GLU A 142 0.97 23.99 -3.52
N ASP A 143 1.76 22.93 -3.50
CA ASP A 143 1.68 21.83 -4.47
C ASP A 143 0.39 21.02 -4.35
N ILE A 144 -0.15 20.93 -3.14
CA ILE A 144 -1.39 20.17 -2.86
C ILE A 144 -2.63 21.08 -2.73
N GLY A 145 -2.45 22.37 -2.43
CA GLY A 145 -3.50 23.39 -2.40
C GLY A 145 -4.50 23.28 -1.25
N GLU A 146 -4.37 22.31 -0.36
CA GLU A 146 -5.24 22.09 0.81
C GLU A 146 -4.49 21.34 1.93
N LYS A 147 -4.91 21.48 3.17
CA LYS A 147 -4.33 20.76 4.30
C LYS A 147 -4.93 19.36 4.44
N LEU A 148 -4.10 18.41 4.90
CA LEU A 148 -4.47 17.01 5.05
C LEU A 148 -5.10 16.73 6.42
N ASP A 149 -6.16 15.94 6.43
CA ASP A 149 -6.73 15.33 7.64
C ASP A 149 -5.92 14.11 8.08
N PHE A 150 -5.36 13.38 7.11
CA PHE A 150 -4.67 12.12 7.38
C PHE A 150 -3.51 11.88 6.41
N ALA A 151 -2.41 11.33 6.92
CA ALA A 151 -1.33 10.82 6.09
C ALA A 151 -0.93 9.41 6.50
N SER A 152 -0.62 8.54 5.53
CA SER A 152 0.02 7.25 5.76
C SER A 152 1.43 7.24 5.19
N ILE A 153 2.37 6.53 5.84
CA ILE A 153 3.77 6.48 5.45
C ILE A 153 4.26 5.03 5.41
N ASP A 154 4.53 4.50 4.21
CA ASP A 154 5.15 3.18 3.99
C ASP A 154 6.36 3.30 3.05
N VAL A 155 7.35 4.12 3.40
CA VAL A 155 8.55 4.38 2.59
C VAL A 155 9.65 3.35 2.84
N SER A 156 10.57 3.22 1.87
CA SER A 156 11.75 2.35 1.95
C SER A 156 13.03 3.15 1.66
N PHE A 157 14.15 2.72 2.27
CA PHE A 157 15.48 3.30 2.09
C PHE A 157 15.64 4.74 2.56
N ILE A 158 14.74 5.23 3.41
CA ILE A 158 14.79 6.55 4.02
C ILE A 158 14.24 6.48 5.45
N SER A 159 14.79 7.29 6.36
CA SER A 159 14.30 7.42 7.73
C SER A 159 13.05 8.30 7.80
N LEU A 160 12.12 7.96 8.68
CA LEU A 160 10.96 8.80 9.02
C LEU A 160 11.37 10.19 9.47
N ARG A 161 12.51 10.31 10.17
CA ARG A 161 13.03 11.60 10.62
C ARG A 161 13.32 12.58 9.48
N THR A 162 13.65 12.05 8.30
CA THR A 162 13.96 12.87 7.13
C THR A 162 12.72 13.44 6.46
N ILE A 163 11.58 12.74 6.55
CA ILE A 163 10.37 13.10 5.81
C ILE A 163 9.30 13.73 6.70
N MET A 164 9.29 13.39 7.99
CA MET A 164 8.26 13.85 8.93
C MET A 164 8.12 15.37 9.01
N PRO A 165 9.20 16.18 8.96
CA PRO A 165 9.06 17.66 8.96
C PRO A 165 8.20 18.16 7.78
N ALA A 166 8.44 17.66 6.56
CA ALA A 166 7.63 18.03 5.40
C ALA A 166 6.18 17.55 5.54
N VAL A 167 5.97 16.33 6.05
CA VAL A 167 4.61 15.79 6.28
C VAL A 167 3.85 16.64 7.31
N LYS A 168 4.50 17.05 8.41
CA LYS A 168 3.89 17.92 9.43
C LYS A 168 3.37 19.23 8.83
N GLU A 169 4.12 19.86 7.92
CA GLU A 169 3.71 21.10 7.26
C GLU A 169 2.46 20.94 6.38
N LEU A 170 2.20 19.73 5.87
CA LEU A 170 1.04 19.45 5.02
C LEU A 170 -0.23 19.15 5.83
N LEU A 171 -0.11 18.75 7.11
CA LEU A 171 -1.24 18.38 7.97
C LEU A 171 -2.00 19.60 8.49
N LYS A 172 -3.27 19.40 8.80
CA LYS A 172 -4.05 20.25 9.70
C LYS A 172 -3.51 20.13 11.12
N ASP A 173 -3.88 21.06 12.00
CA ASP A 173 -3.44 21.06 13.41
C ASP A 173 -3.94 19.82 14.18
N ASP A 174 -5.10 19.29 13.81
CA ASP A 174 -5.70 18.06 14.32
C ASP A 174 -5.46 16.84 13.40
N GLY A 175 -4.63 17.01 12.36
CA GLY A 175 -4.32 15.96 11.40
C GLY A 175 -3.56 14.78 12.02
N CYS A 176 -3.82 13.59 11.50
CA CYS A 176 -3.28 12.33 12.02
C CYS A 176 -2.34 11.64 11.02
N VAL A 177 -1.33 10.91 11.53
CA VAL A 177 -0.38 10.15 10.71
C VAL A 177 -0.31 8.70 11.19
N VAL A 178 -0.36 7.76 10.25
CA VAL A 178 0.04 6.36 10.46
C VAL A 178 1.35 6.11 9.73
N ALA A 179 2.43 5.85 10.47
CA ALA A 179 3.75 5.62 9.88
C ALA A 179 4.29 4.23 10.22
N LEU A 180 4.79 3.51 9.22
CA LEU A 180 5.48 2.24 9.42
C LEU A 180 6.94 2.48 9.81
N ILE A 181 7.28 2.13 11.05
CA ILE A 181 8.66 2.12 11.54
C ILE A 181 9.35 0.87 11.00
N LYS A 182 10.34 1.04 10.14
CA LYS A 182 11.11 -0.06 9.56
C LYS A 182 12.53 -0.06 10.13
N PRO A 183 12.86 -0.93 11.11
CA PRO A 183 14.15 -0.89 11.79
C PRO A 183 15.36 -0.89 10.85
N GLN A 184 15.28 -1.58 9.72
CA GLN A 184 16.37 -1.64 8.74
C GLN A 184 16.69 -0.31 8.05
N PHE A 185 15.78 0.68 8.11
CA PHE A 185 15.98 2.01 7.54
C PHE A 185 16.21 3.09 8.61
N GLU A 186 16.04 2.72 9.88
CA GLU A 186 16.20 3.61 11.03
C GLU A 186 17.46 3.32 11.86
N ALA A 187 17.86 2.05 11.94
CA ALA A 187 19.10 1.64 12.59
C ALA A 187 20.31 1.96 11.69
N GLY A 188 21.46 2.25 12.25
CA GLY A 188 22.71 2.41 11.50
C GLY A 188 23.05 1.16 10.69
N LYS A 189 23.81 1.33 9.61
CA LYS A 189 24.18 0.23 8.68
C LYS A 189 24.87 -0.95 9.39
N ASP A 190 25.60 -0.69 10.46
CA ASP A 190 26.28 -1.66 11.33
C ASP A 190 25.33 -2.61 12.06
N LYS A 191 24.08 -2.19 12.30
CA LYS A 191 23.04 -2.98 12.97
C LYS A 191 22.15 -3.78 12.01
N VAL A 192 22.32 -3.59 10.71
CA VAL A 192 21.53 -4.28 9.68
C VAL A 192 22.31 -5.50 9.17
N GLY A 193 21.72 -6.69 9.32
CA GLY A 193 22.34 -7.94 8.86
C GLY A 193 22.49 -8.03 7.34
N LYS A 194 23.32 -8.97 6.85
CA LYS A 194 23.63 -9.19 5.41
C LYS A 194 22.42 -9.32 4.48
N LYS A 195 21.25 -9.71 5.02
CA LYS A 195 19.99 -9.84 4.26
C LYS A 195 19.10 -8.58 4.34
N GLY A 196 19.61 -7.46 4.83
CA GLY A 196 18.81 -6.23 4.98
C GLY A 196 17.76 -6.30 6.10
N VAL A 197 17.94 -7.19 7.09
CA VAL A 197 16.98 -7.40 8.17
C VAL A 197 17.67 -7.18 9.52
N VAL A 198 17.01 -6.43 10.40
CA VAL A 198 17.37 -6.32 11.80
C VAL A 198 16.64 -7.42 12.57
N ARG A 199 17.39 -8.30 13.25
CA ARG A 199 16.82 -9.43 14.00
C ARG A 199 16.89 -9.23 15.51
N ASP A 200 17.78 -8.37 15.97
CA ASP A 200 17.99 -8.11 17.37
C ASP A 200 16.82 -7.28 17.93
N LYS A 201 16.14 -7.86 18.92
CA LYS A 201 15.00 -7.21 19.59
C LYS A 201 15.41 -5.94 20.35
N SER A 202 16.65 -5.87 20.82
CA SER A 202 17.18 -4.67 21.51
C SER A 202 17.28 -3.50 20.53
N VAL A 203 17.73 -3.76 19.28
CA VAL A 203 17.79 -2.78 18.21
C VAL A 203 16.38 -2.34 17.77
N HIS A 204 15.41 -3.26 17.71
CA HIS A 204 14.01 -2.89 17.46
C HIS A 204 13.51 -1.92 18.51
N LYS A 205 13.73 -2.23 19.81
CA LYS A 205 13.32 -1.35 20.92
C LYS A 205 14.00 0.01 20.84
N GLU A 206 15.31 0.03 20.60
CA GLU A 206 16.08 1.26 20.43
C GLU A 206 15.52 2.13 19.31
N VAL A 207 15.29 1.54 18.12
CA VAL A 207 14.74 2.24 16.96
C VAL A 207 13.38 2.84 17.27
N VAL A 208 12.47 2.07 17.85
CA VAL A 208 11.12 2.55 18.20
C VAL A 208 11.23 3.70 19.20
N THR A 209 12.02 3.54 20.27
CA THR A 209 12.22 4.59 21.28
C THR A 209 12.76 5.87 20.63
N ASN A 210 13.76 5.75 19.77
CA ASN A 210 14.36 6.90 19.10
C ASN A 210 13.40 7.63 18.14
N ILE A 211 12.53 6.89 17.43
CA ILE A 211 11.51 7.50 16.58
C ILE A 211 10.44 8.20 17.42
N VAL A 212 9.96 7.55 18.49
CA VAL A 212 8.97 8.16 19.42
C VAL A 212 9.52 9.45 20.01
N ASN A 213 10.75 9.45 20.53
CA ASN A 213 11.37 10.65 21.08
C ASN A 213 11.50 11.75 20.02
N PHE A 214 11.94 11.40 18.81
CA PHE A 214 12.04 12.35 17.70
C PHE A 214 10.67 12.98 17.37
N LEU A 215 9.60 12.21 17.36
CA LEU A 215 8.25 12.73 17.10
C LEU A 215 7.81 13.69 18.19
N ILE A 216 8.04 13.36 19.47
CA ILE A 216 7.74 14.22 20.61
C ILE A 216 8.55 15.52 20.56
N ASP A 217 9.85 15.44 20.29
CA ASP A 217 10.74 16.60 20.16
C ASP A 217 10.34 17.53 19.01
N ASN A 218 9.60 17.00 18.03
CA ASN A 218 9.03 17.75 16.91
C ASN A 218 7.55 18.10 17.11
N GLU A 219 7.06 18.12 18.35
CA GLU A 219 5.71 18.54 18.75
C GLU A 219 4.60 17.67 18.16
N LEU A 220 4.88 16.38 17.92
CA LEU A 220 3.90 15.40 17.51
C LEU A 220 3.52 14.50 18.69
N THR A 221 2.23 14.32 18.91
CA THR A 221 1.73 13.41 19.95
C THR A 221 1.64 12.00 19.41
N VAL A 222 2.30 11.05 20.08
CA VAL A 222 2.21 9.63 19.73
C VAL A 222 0.99 9.02 20.40
N LEU A 223 -0.04 8.71 19.63
CA LEU A 223 -1.33 8.19 20.13
C LEU A 223 -1.31 6.68 20.37
N GLY A 224 -0.45 5.95 19.67
CA GLY A 224 -0.37 4.51 19.82
C GLY A 224 0.78 3.88 19.04
N LEU A 225 1.08 2.62 19.35
CA LEU A 225 2.09 1.80 18.70
C LEU A 225 1.60 0.34 18.61
N SER A 226 1.72 -0.26 17.42
CA SER A 226 1.34 -1.65 17.18
C SER A 226 2.27 -2.33 16.19
N PHE A 227 2.19 -3.65 16.14
CA PHE A 227 2.87 -4.46 15.12
C PHE A 227 2.02 -4.53 13.83
N SER A 228 2.67 -4.42 12.66
CA SER A 228 2.01 -4.58 11.36
C SER A 228 1.99 -6.05 10.89
#